data_b09bec6177261040f64058e95378b3eb
#
_entry.id   b09bec6177261040f64058e95378b3eb
#
_cell.length_a   1.000
_cell.length_b   1.000
_cell.length_c   1.000
_cell.angle_alpha   90.00
_cell.angle_beta   90.00
_cell.angle_gamma   90.00
#
_symmetry.space_group_name_H-M   'P 1'
#
loop_
_entity.id
_entity.type
_entity.pdbx_description
1 polymer ?
#
loop_
_entity_poly.entity_id
_entity_poly.type
_entity_poly.pdbx_seq_one_letter_code
_entity_poly.pdbx_strand_id
1 'polypeptide(L)'
;MTRRAICFDLDGTLVDSLPDIIGGFRSAIAEQGLPVPGADEVRPWIGRPLLDMFAALAPEGDAEVLSAAYKRIYPQRFTQHTRPFDETVHVLEELRSRGYLLAVTTTKHSPMARDLVTALGLADLLDHVQGTDGFPAKPAPDVIERALSALDAEGTWMVGDTTHDVHAGAAAGLRTYAVCRPEATHDRATLASAHPDRLEESLLPLLDLV
;
A
#
# COMPACT_ATOMS: atom_id res chain seq x y z
N MET A 1 11.44 -24.09 -14.63
CA MET A 1 10.21 -23.28 -14.86
C MET A 1 10.44 -21.95 -14.19
N THR A 2 10.17 -20.85 -14.85
CA THR A 2 10.29 -19.50 -14.27
C THR A 2 9.27 -19.35 -13.15
N ARG A 3 9.70 -18.90 -11.99
CA ARG A 3 8.80 -18.63 -10.85
C ARG A 3 7.98 -17.38 -11.18
N ARG A 4 6.67 -17.43 -10.97
CA ARG A 4 5.77 -16.29 -11.24
C ARG A 4 5.37 -15.61 -9.95
N ALA A 5 5.39 -14.28 -9.93
CA ALA A 5 5.03 -13.50 -8.76
C ALA A 5 3.89 -12.52 -9.06
N ILE A 6 3.09 -12.23 -8.02
CA ILE A 6 2.10 -11.17 -7.99
C ILE A 6 2.52 -10.18 -6.91
N CYS A 7 2.58 -8.90 -7.26
CA CYS A 7 2.88 -7.81 -6.35
C CYS A 7 1.59 -7.12 -5.89
N PHE A 8 1.45 -6.90 -4.60
CA PHE A 8 0.31 -6.21 -3.99
C PHE A 8 0.77 -4.95 -3.28
N ASP A 9 0.03 -3.86 -3.40
CA ASP A 9 0.11 -2.84 -2.39
C ASP A 9 -0.49 -3.35 -1.06
N LEU A 10 -0.25 -2.63 0.02
CA LEU A 10 -0.67 -3.03 1.36
C LEU A 10 -1.91 -2.25 1.82
N ASP A 11 -1.74 -0.95 2.00
CA ASP A 11 -2.72 -0.05 2.62
C ASP A 11 -3.83 0.32 1.62
N GLY A 12 -5.07 -0.09 1.86
CA GLY A 12 -6.20 0.10 0.94
C GLY A 12 -6.37 -1.05 -0.07
N THR A 13 -5.40 -1.95 -0.18
CA THR A 13 -5.43 -3.09 -1.09
C THR A 13 -5.63 -4.41 -0.35
N LEU A 14 -4.69 -4.83 0.48
CA LEU A 14 -4.78 -6.03 1.31
C LEU A 14 -5.43 -5.75 2.67
N VAL A 15 -5.26 -4.55 3.20
CA VAL A 15 -5.73 -4.16 4.53
C VAL A 15 -6.44 -2.81 4.50
N ASP A 16 -7.53 -2.71 5.27
CA ASP A 16 -8.16 -1.43 5.61
C ASP A 16 -7.40 -0.80 6.77
N SER A 17 -6.48 0.09 6.45
CA SER A 17 -5.60 0.78 7.41
C SER A 17 -5.85 2.29 7.49
N LEU A 18 -6.75 2.82 6.68
CA LEU A 18 -7.00 4.25 6.58
C LEU A 18 -7.32 4.91 7.93
N PRO A 19 -8.17 4.33 8.81
CA PRO A 19 -8.47 4.96 10.10
C PRO A 19 -7.23 5.14 10.99
N ASP A 20 -6.34 4.15 11.03
CA ASP A 20 -5.14 4.21 11.86
C ASP A 20 -4.05 5.12 11.25
N ILE A 21 -3.91 5.13 9.91
CA ILE A 21 -3.02 6.06 9.21
C ILE A 21 -3.46 7.50 9.47
N ILE A 22 -4.73 7.82 9.21
CA ILE A 22 -5.29 9.15 9.42
C ILE A 22 -5.15 9.57 10.89
N GLY A 23 -5.49 8.67 11.81
CA GLY A 23 -5.37 8.93 13.23
C GLY A 23 -3.92 9.20 13.68
N GLY A 24 -2.95 8.43 13.17
CA GLY A 24 -1.53 8.62 13.44
C GLY A 24 -1.01 9.95 12.90
N PHE A 25 -1.40 10.28 11.66
CA PHE A 25 -1.05 11.53 11.00
C PHE A 25 -1.56 12.74 11.78
N ARG A 26 -2.85 12.75 12.14
CA ARG A 26 -3.47 13.82 12.92
C ARG A 26 -2.87 13.95 14.32
N SER A 27 -2.51 12.82 14.96
CA SER A 27 -1.87 12.83 16.27
C SER A 27 -0.47 13.43 16.24
N ALA A 28 0.30 13.18 15.17
CA ALA A 28 1.63 13.78 15.00
C ALA A 28 1.55 15.32 14.85
N ILE A 29 0.56 15.82 14.12
CA ILE A 29 0.32 17.28 13.97
C ILE A 29 -0.14 17.89 15.30
N ALA A 30 -1.09 17.24 15.99
CA ALA A 30 -1.60 17.71 17.28
C ALA A 30 -0.51 17.82 18.36
N GLU A 31 0.44 16.87 18.37
CA GLU A 31 1.57 16.88 19.31
C GLU A 31 2.46 18.12 19.17
N GLN A 32 2.54 18.68 17.95
CA GLN A 32 3.29 19.90 17.68
C GLN A 32 2.47 21.18 17.92
N GLY A 33 1.21 21.05 18.40
CA GLY A 33 0.33 22.19 18.64
C GLY A 33 -0.16 22.89 17.37
N LEU A 34 -0.08 22.23 16.21
CA LEU A 34 -0.47 22.78 14.92
C LEU A 34 -1.96 22.53 14.63
N PRO A 35 -2.57 23.31 13.72
CA PRO A 35 -3.93 23.04 13.24
C PRO A 35 -4.06 21.62 12.67
N VAL A 36 -5.00 20.83 13.17
CA VAL A 36 -5.17 19.43 12.80
C VAL A 36 -6.17 19.32 11.65
N PRO A 37 -5.76 18.81 10.47
CA PRO A 37 -6.67 18.66 9.33
C PRO A 37 -7.78 17.65 9.61
N GLY A 38 -8.92 17.77 8.93
CA GLY A 38 -10.00 16.79 8.93
C GLY A 38 -9.57 15.45 8.32
N ALA A 39 -10.28 14.38 8.64
CA ALA A 39 -9.98 13.06 8.06
C ALA A 39 -10.10 13.07 6.52
N ASP A 40 -11.12 13.76 5.99
CA ASP A 40 -11.37 13.85 4.56
C ASP A 40 -10.33 14.69 3.81
N GLU A 41 -9.63 15.60 4.53
CA GLU A 41 -8.52 16.37 3.97
C GLU A 41 -7.25 15.53 3.87
N VAL A 42 -7.05 14.58 4.80
CA VAL A 42 -5.88 13.69 4.83
C VAL A 42 -6.02 12.56 3.81
N ARG A 43 -7.22 11.99 3.66
CA ARG A 43 -7.50 10.81 2.84
C ARG A 43 -6.89 10.86 1.43
N PRO A 44 -7.07 11.92 0.61
CA PRO A 44 -6.54 11.98 -0.76
C PRO A 44 -5.01 11.99 -0.88
N TRP A 45 -4.31 12.13 0.25
CA TRP A 45 -2.85 12.16 0.30
C TRP A 45 -2.23 10.81 0.65
N ILE A 46 -3.02 9.89 1.17
CA ILE A 46 -2.52 8.55 1.56
C ILE A 46 -2.02 7.80 0.31
N GLY A 47 -0.91 7.10 0.47
CA GLY A 47 -0.19 6.46 -0.63
C GLY A 47 0.98 7.29 -1.18
N ARG A 48 1.07 8.58 -0.81
CA ARG A 48 2.22 9.44 -1.13
C ARG A 48 3.33 9.32 -0.07
N PRO A 49 4.56 9.76 -0.39
CA PRO A 49 5.62 9.86 0.61
C PRO A 49 5.20 10.71 1.81
N LEU A 50 5.53 10.24 3.00
CA LEU A 50 5.08 10.87 4.27
C LEU A 50 5.49 12.33 4.40
N LEU A 51 6.70 12.70 3.94
CA LEU A 51 7.18 14.08 3.94
C LEU A 51 6.31 15.00 3.08
N ASP A 52 5.90 14.53 1.90
CA ASP A 52 5.04 15.29 0.98
C ASP A 52 3.66 15.51 1.58
N MET A 53 3.12 14.51 2.30
CA MET A 53 1.86 14.63 3.01
C MET A 53 1.94 15.72 4.09
N PHE A 54 2.99 15.71 4.93
CA PHE A 54 3.15 16.73 5.98
C PHE A 54 3.40 18.12 5.41
N ALA A 55 4.23 18.25 4.38
CA ALA A 55 4.48 19.54 3.73
C ALA A 55 3.20 20.17 3.17
N ALA A 56 2.28 19.36 2.66
CA ALA A 56 1.02 19.82 2.10
C ALA A 56 -0.05 20.12 3.16
N LEU A 57 -0.18 19.26 4.18
CA LEU A 57 -1.29 19.27 5.13
C LEU A 57 -0.97 20.01 6.45
N ALA A 58 0.30 20.26 6.72
CA ALA A 58 0.76 21.02 7.88
C ALA A 58 1.94 21.93 7.49
N PRO A 59 1.74 22.88 6.55
CA PRO A 59 2.83 23.69 5.97
C PRO A 59 3.52 24.61 6.99
N GLU A 60 2.88 24.86 8.14
CA GLU A 60 3.46 25.66 9.24
C GLU A 60 4.43 24.83 10.10
N GLY A 61 4.44 23.50 9.94
CA GLY A 61 5.30 22.58 10.67
C GLY A 61 6.53 22.15 9.89
N ASP A 62 7.50 21.62 10.60
CA ASP A 62 8.65 20.94 10.00
C ASP A 62 8.25 19.50 9.62
N ALA A 63 8.23 19.19 8.33
CA ALA A 63 7.81 17.89 7.81
C ALA A 63 8.66 16.72 8.33
N GLU A 64 9.97 16.96 8.57
CA GLU A 64 10.86 15.94 9.15
C GLU A 64 10.52 15.66 10.62
N VAL A 65 10.25 16.70 11.41
CA VAL A 65 9.82 16.57 12.81
C VAL A 65 8.47 15.84 12.89
N LEU A 66 7.51 16.22 12.05
CA LEU A 66 6.20 15.59 11.97
C LEU A 66 6.29 14.12 11.51
N SER A 67 7.15 13.83 10.54
CA SER A 67 7.43 12.47 10.08
C SER A 67 8.05 11.61 11.19
N ALA A 68 8.97 12.17 11.97
CA ALA A 68 9.56 11.47 13.12
C ALA A 68 8.52 11.18 14.21
N ALA A 69 7.64 12.16 14.50
CA ALA A 69 6.53 11.98 15.43
C ALA A 69 5.56 10.89 14.95
N TYR A 70 5.17 10.88 13.67
CA TYR A 70 4.33 9.84 13.08
C TYR A 70 4.98 8.45 13.21
N LYS A 71 6.25 8.31 12.84
CA LYS A 71 6.99 7.03 12.93
C LYS A 71 7.05 6.47 14.35
N ARG A 72 6.96 7.32 15.36
CA ARG A 72 6.89 6.94 16.78
C ARG A 72 5.47 6.59 17.22
N ILE A 73 4.46 7.33 16.74
CA ILE A 73 3.06 7.20 17.16
C ILE A 73 2.36 6.04 16.45
N TYR A 74 2.53 5.94 15.12
CA TYR A 74 1.78 4.99 14.29
C TYR A 74 1.98 3.53 14.69
N PRO A 75 3.19 3.02 15.02
CA PRO A 75 3.37 1.63 15.45
C PRO A 75 2.61 1.24 16.73
N GLN A 76 2.24 2.24 17.55
CA GLN A 76 1.49 2.00 18.79
C GLN A 76 -0.02 1.87 18.56
N ARG A 77 -0.48 2.16 17.34
CA ARG A 77 -1.91 2.18 17.00
C ARG A 77 -2.28 1.48 15.70
N PHE A 78 -1.32 1.08 14.88
CA PHE A 78 -1.54 0.57 13.51
C PHE A 78 -2.37 -0.73 13.43
N THR A 79 -2.73 -1.32 14.58
CA THR A 79 -3.65 -2.46 14.69
C THR A 79 -4.92 -2.16 15.48
N GLN A 80 -5.18 -0.90 15.84
CA GLN A 80 -6.38 -0.55 16.60
C GLN A 80 -7.64 -0.78 15.75
N HIS A 81 -7.62 -0.30 14.51
CA HIS A 81 -8.74 -0.40 13.56
C HIS A 81 -8.36 -1.15 12.29
N THR A 82 -7.06 -1.22 11.96
CA THR A 82 -6.58 -1.92 10.76
C THR A 82 -6.92 -3.39 10.80
N ARG A 83 -7.51 -3.88 9.70
CA ARG A 83 -7.89 -5.30 9.50
C ARG A 83 -7.61 -5.67 8.04
N PRO A 84 -7.28 -6.95 7.74
CA PRO A 84 -7.37 -7.44 6.38
C PRO A 84 -8.79 -7.26 5.84
N PHE A 85 -8.93 -6.98 4.55
CA PHE A 85 -10.25 -7.08 3.91
C PHE A 85 -10.73 -8.53 3.93
N ASP A 86 -12.05 -8.73 3.95
CA ASP A 86 -12.67 -10.05 4.18
C ASP A 86 -12.15 -11.15 3.24
N GLU A 87 -11.88 -10.79 1.99
CA GLU A 87 -11.39 -11.74 0.98
C GLU A 87 -9.87 -11.91 0.95
N THR A 88 -9.10 -11.07 1.64
CA THR A 88 -7.63 -11.01 1.53
C THR A 88 -6.98 -12.37 1.78
N VAL A 89 -7.28 -12.99 2.93
CA VAL A 89 -6.67 -14.27 3.31
C VAL A 89 -7.00 -15.35 2.27
N HIS A 90 -8.27 -15.47 1.89
CA HIS A 90 -8.73 -16.44 0.89
C HIS A 90 -8.02 -16.28 -0.46
N VAL A 91 -7.92 -15.04 -0.96
CA VAL A 91 -7.26 -14.75 -2.24
C VAL A 91 -5.76 -15.10 -2.19
N LEU A 92 -5.07 -14.72 -1.11
CA LEU A 92 -3.64 -15.04 -0.97
C LEU A 92 -3.40 -16.56 -0.88
N GLU A 93 -4.21 -17.30 -0.11
CA GLU A 93 -4.11 -18.75 0.01
C GLU A 93 -4.34 -19.43 -1.35
N GLU A 94 -5.36 -19.01 -2.07
CA GLU A 94 -5.69 -19.59 -3.38
C GLU A 94 -4.59 -19.32 -4.42
N LEU A 95 -4.04 -18.11 -4.48
CA LEU A 95 -2.92 -17.77 -5.37
C LEU A 95 -1.66 -18.60 -5.05
N ARG A 96 -1.35 -18.78 -3.76
CA ARG A 96 -0.24 -19.64 -3.34
C ARG A 96 -0.47 -21.10 -3.75
N SER A 97 -1.69 -21.61 -3.59
CA SER A 97 -2.05 -22.99 -4.00
C SER A 97 -1.82 -23.23 -5.49
N ARG A 98 -1.96 -22.18 -6.32
CA ARG A 98 -1.67 -22.17 -7.77
C ARG A 98 -0.19 -21.96 -8.11
N GLY A 99 0.68 -21.85 -7.08
CA GLY A 99 2.13 -21.75 -7.25
C GLY A 99 2.66 -20.35 -7.55
N TYR A 100 1.88 -19.31 -7.30
CA TYR A 100 2.37 -17.93 -7.35
C TYR A 100 3.15 -17.58 -6.09
N LEU A 101 4.23 -16.81 -6.26
CA LEU A 101 4.89 -16.10 -5.18
C LEU A 101 4.17 -14.77 -4.97
N LEU A 102 4.00 -14.39 -3.70
CA LEU A 102 3.25 -13.19 -3.33
C LEU A 102 4.15 -12.19 -2.63
N ALA A 103 4.23 -10.98 -3.18
CA ALA A 103 5.00 -9.91 -2.59
C ALA A 103 4.12 -8.71 -2.22
N VAL A 104 4.37 -8.12 -1.07
CA VAL A 104 3.92 -6.76 -0.78
C VAL A 104 4.93 -5.77 -1.35
N THR A 105 4.44 -4.74 -2.05
CA THR A 105 5.23 -3.63 -2.63
C THR A 105 4.56 -2.30 -2.27
N THR A 106 5.02 -1.66 -1.20
CA THR A 106 4.34 -0.52 -0.57
C THR A 106 5.23 0.73 -0.44
N THR A 107 4.62 1.91 -0.40
CA THR A 107 5.30 3.16 -0.04
C THR A 107 5.64 3.25 1.44
N LYS A 108 5.06 2.38 2.28
CA LYS A 108 5.41 2.26 3.70
C LYS A 108 6.86 1.78 3.85
N HIS A 109 7.57 2.24 4.88
CA HIS A 109 8.92 1.79 5.22
C HIS A 109 8.93 0.28 5.55
N SER A 110 9.92 -0.48 5.05
CA SER A 110 9.93 -1.95 5.14
C SER A 110 9.78 -2.53 6.55
N PRO A 111 10.46 -2.03 7.60
CA PRO A 111 10.24 -2.53 8.96
C PRO A 111 8.78 -2.40 9.38
N MET A 112 8.17 -1.22 9.15
CA MET A 112 6.78 -0.96 9.52
C MET A 112 5.78 -1.83 8.72
N ALA A 113 6.05 -2.07 7.45
CA ALA A 113 5.24 -2.96 6.62
C ALA A 113 5.30 -4.41 7.14
N ARG A 114 6.51 -4.91 7.47
CA ARG A 114 6.71 -6.25 8.04
C ARG A 114 6.02 -6.41 9.39
N ASP A 115 6.15 -5.41 10.27
CA ASP A 115 5.50 -5.43 11.58
C ASP A 115 3.97 -5.49 11.43
N LEU A 116 3.41 -4.72 10.49
CA LEU A 116 1.98 -4.69 10.23
C LEU A 116 1.46 -6.05 9.70
N VAL A 117 2.08 -6.60 8.65
CA VAL A 117 1.63 -7.90 8.10
C VAL A 117 1.79 -9.04 9.10
N THR A 118 2.81 -8.98 9.97
CA THR A 118 3.01 -9.94 11.06
C THR A 118 1.90 -9.82 12.10
N ALA A 119 1.61 -8.61 12.56
CA ALA A 119 0.58 -8.35 13.56
C ALA A 119 -0.84 -8.73 13.08
N LEU A 120 -1.07 -8.69 11.76
CA LEU A 120 -2.34 -9.07 11.14
C LEU A 120 -2.41 -10.56 10.72
N GLY A 121 -1.37 -11.35 10.98
CA GLY A 121 -1.33 -12.77 10.63
C GLY A 121 -1.19 -13.07 9.14
N LEU A 122 -0.73 -12.08 8.34
CA LEU A 122 -0.55 -12.24 6.90
C LEU A 122 0.88 -12.68 6.51
N ALA A 123 1.83 -12.65 7.44
CA ALA A 123 3.24 -12.89 7.15
C ALA A 123 3.50 -14.25 6.48
N ASP A 124 2.83 -15.31 6.93
CA ASP A 124 3.02 -16.67 6.40
C ASP A 124 2.39 -16.87 5.00
N LEU A 125 1.56 -15.94 4.57
CA LEU A 125 0.93 -15.94 3.24
C LEU A 125 1.75 -15.19 2.20
N LEU A 126 2.79 -14.46 2.61
CA LEU A 126 3.61 -13.62 1.76
C LEU A 126 5.05 -14.15 1.67
N ASP A 127 5.60 -14.20 0.47
CA ASP A 127 6.97 -14.66 0.24
C ASP A 127 7.98 -13.51 0.38
N HIS A 128 7.53 -12.25 0.21
CA HIS A 128 8.38 -11.07 0.39
C HIS A 128 7.57 -9.83 0.77
N VAL A 129 8.17 -8.95 1.58
CA VAL A 129 7.61 -7.64 1.94
C VAL A 129 8.65 -6.57 1.64
N GLN A 130 8.42 -5.80 0.58
CA GLN A 130 9.25 -4.70 0.14
C GLN A 130 8.54 -3.36 0.41
N GLY A 131 9.09 -2.59 1.32
CA GLY A 131 8.74 -1.18 1.50
C GLY A 131 9.68 -0.26 0.74
N THR A 132 9.40 1.03 0.78
CA THR A 132 10.24 2.06 0.14
C THR A 132 11.26 2.62 1.13
N ASP A 133 12.53 2.26 0.96
CA ASP A 133 13.62 2.56 1.88
C ASP A 133 14.76 3.31 1.18
N GLY A 134 14.60 4.63 0.95
CA GLY A 134 15.68 5.47 0.42
C GLY A 134 15.90 5.37 -1.10
N PHE A 135 14.91 4.91 -1.85
CA PHE A 135 14.83 4.91 -3.30
C PHE A 135 13.49 5.53 -3.76
N PRO A 136 13.29 5.84 -5.05
CA PRO A 136 12.05 6.44 -5.52
C PRO A 136 10.82 5.60 -5.16
N ALA A 137 9.80 6.28 -4.60
CA ALA A 137 8.51 5.66 -4.30
C ALA A 137 7.66 5.49 -5.57
N LYS A 138 6.61 4.66 -5.52
CA LYS A 138 5.59 4.62 -6.56
C LYS A 138 5.12 6.05 -6.90
N PRO A 139 5.03 6.43 -8.16
CA PRO A 139 4.87 5.60 -9.37
C PRO A 139 6.16 5.06 -10.00
N ALA A 140 7.35 5.26 -9.41
CA ALA A 140 8.56 4.60 -9.87
C ALA A 140 8.46 3.07 -9.66
N PRO A 141 9.05 2.25 -10.57
CA PRO A 141 8.95 0.79 -10.49
C PRO A 141 9.87 0.15 -9.43
N ASP A 142 10.78 0.90 -8.83
CA ASP A 142 11.86 0.41 -7.97
C ASP A 142 11.42 -0.57 -6.89
N VAL A 143 10.30 -0.30 -6.20
CA VAL A 143 9.80 -1.17 -5.13
C VAL A 143 9.36 -2.53 -5.67
N ILE A 144 8.80 -2.56 -6.89
CA ILE A 144 8.37 -3.79 -7.56
C ILE A 144 9.58 -4.57 -8.05
N GLU A 145 10.50 -3.91 -8.77
CA GLU A 145 11.71 -4.53 -9.31
C GLU A 145 12.58 -5.16 -8.20
N ARG A 146 12.71 -4.48 -7.06
CA ARG A 146 13.43 -4.99 -5.88
C ARG A 146 12.73 -6.22 -5.29
N ALA A 147 11.41 -6.22 -5.17
CA ALA A 147 10.67 -7.39 -4.69
C ALA A 147 10.83 -8.59 -5.63
N LEU A 148 10.70 -8.39 -6.93
CA LEU A 148 10.87 -9.44 -7.94
C LEU A 148 12.31 -9.99 -7.96
N SER A 149 13.30 -9.10 -7.85
CA SER A 149 14.70 -9.50 -7.73
C SER A 149 14.97 -10.34 -6.48
N ALA A 150 14.40 -9.94 -5.33
CA ALA A 150 14.54 -10.69 -4.07
C ALA A 150 13.90 -12.09 -4.13
N LEU A 151 12.81 -12.22 -4.90
CA LEU A 151 12.13 -13.50 -5.11
C LEU A 151 12.75 -14.36 -6.21
N ASP A 152 13.66 -13.84 -7.02
CA ASP A 152 14.14 -14.48 -8.26
C ASP A 152 12.96 -14.97 -9.11
N ALA A 153 12.04 -14.04 -9.41
CA ALA A 153 10.76 -14.35 -10.06
C ALA A 153 10.39 -13.33 -11.14
N GLU A 154 9.60 -13.79 -12.10
CA GLU A 154 8.96 -12.97 -13.12
C GLU A 154 7.62 -12.42 -12.59
N GLY A 155 7.44 -11.09 -12.62
CA GLY A 155 6.22 -10.45 -12.20
C GLY A 155 5.09 -10.65 -13.21
N THR A 156 3.87 -10.87 -12.73
CA THR A 156 2.69 -11.03 -13.60
C THR A 156 1.69 -9.89 -13.44
N TRP A 157 1.39 -9.53 -12.20
CA TRP A 157 0.45 -8.47 -11.86
C TRP A 157 1.00 -7.55 -10.77
N MET A 158 0.69 -6.26 -10.91
CA MET A 158 0.69 -5.30 -9.81
C MET A 158 -0.77 -5.01 -9.43
N VAL A 159 -1.11 -5.25 -8.17
CA VAL A 159 -2.44 -5.05 -7.60
C VAL A 159 -2.38 -3.92 -6.60
N GLY A 160 -3.23 -2.89 -6.75
CA GLY A 160 -3.23 -1.73 -5.88
C GLY A 160 -4.51 -0.91 -5.96
N ASP A 161 -4.68 0.06 -5.06
CA ASP A 161 -5.87 0.91 -4.97
C ASP A 161 -5.62 2.37 -5.38
N THR A 162 -4.40 2.69 -5.86
CA THR A 162 -4.04 4.04 -6.28
C THR A 162 -3.53 4.10 -7.73
N THR A 163 -3.57 5.29 -8.34
CA THR A 163 -2.96 5.54 -9.65
C THR A 163 -1.44 5.33 -9.63
N HIS A 164 -0.79 5.50 -8.47
CA HIS A 164 0.64 5.25 -8.32
C HIS A 164 0.98 3.76 -8.50
N ASP A 165 0.10 2.86 -8.04
CA ASP A 165 0.26 1.41 -8.22
C ASP A 165 0.15 1.03 -9.70
N VAL A 166 -0.87 1.56 -10.38
CA VAL A 166 -1.09 1.32 -11.80
C VAL A 166 0.13 1.76 -12.62
N HIS A 167 0.60 3.00 -12.39
CA HIS A 167 1.75 3.52 -13.11
C HIS A 167 3.05 2.77 -12.78
N ALA A 168 3.28 2.41 -11.50
CA ALA A 168 4.46 1.63 -11.11
C ALA A 168 4.44 0.23 -11.72
N GLY A 169 3.28 -0.44 -11.71
CA GLY A 169 3.10 -1.75 -12.34
C GLY A 169 3.37 -1.72 -13.84
N ALA A 170 2.79 -0.74 -14.55
CA ALA A 170 3.01 -0.54 -15.98
C ALA A 170 4.49 -0.23 -16.29
N ALA A 171 5.14 0.61 -15.47
CA ALA A 171 6.56 0.94 -15.63
C ALA A 171 7.47 -0.28 -15.39
N ALA A 172 7.08 -1.19 -14.50
CA ALA A 172 7.77 -2.46 -14.26
C ALA A 172 7.43 -3.55 -15.31
N GLY A 173 6.57 -3.26 -16.29
CA GLY A 173 6.17 -4.21 -17.34
C GLY A 173 5.15 -5.26 -16.89
N LEU A 174 4.46 -5.05 -15.77
CA LEU A 174 3.43 -5.93 -15.26
C LEU A 174 2.05 -5.52 -15.77
N ARG A 175 1.12 -6.48 -15.82
CA ARG A 175 -0.29 -6.14 -15.90
C ARG A 175 -0.74 -5.47 -14.60
N THR A 176 -1.73 -4.61 -14.69
CA THR A 176 -2.17 -3.79 -13.57
C THR A 176 -3.63 -4.07 -13.20
N TYR A 177 -3.86 -4.32 -11.92
CA TYR A 177 -5.17 -4.55 -11.36
C TYR A 177 -5.45 -3.48 -10.32
N ALA A 178 -6.39 -2.58 -10.61
CA ALA A 178 -6.84 -1.57 -9.67
C ALA A 178 -8.05 -2.08 -8.88
N VAL A 179 -7.99 -1.97 -7.55
CA VAL A 179 -9.13 -2.26 -6.68
C VAL A 179 -9.72 -0.97 -6.14
N CYS A 180 -11.01 -0.73 -6.43
CA CYS A 180 -11.74 0.47 -6.00
C CYS A 180 -12.66 0.11 -4.83
N ARG A 181 -12.23 0.36 -3.62
CA ARG A 181 -13.00 0.11 -2.40
C ARG A 181 -13.98 1.27 -2.12
N PRO A 182 -15.10 1.05 -1.39
CA PRO A 182 -16.08 2.09 -1.10
C PRO A 182 -15.51 3.34 -0.43
N GLU A 183 -14.53 3.18 0.46
CA GLU A 183 -13.87 4.28 1.17
C GLU A 183 -12.40 4.48 0.75
N ALA A 184 -12.06 4.06 -0.47
CA ALA A 184 -10.71 4.14 -1.02
C ALA A 184 -10.17 5.59 -1.07
N THR A 185 -8.87 5.69 -1.17
CA THR A 185 -8.14 6.95 -1.38
C THR A 185 -8.47 7.56 -2.74
N HIS A 186 -8.61 6.73 -3.77
CA HIS A 186 -8.98 7.13 -5.14
C HIS A 186 -10.35 6.55 -5.51
N ASP A 187 -11.20 7.41 -6.10
CA ASP A 187 -12.47 6.96 -6.67
C ASP A 187 -12.28 6.21 -7.99
N ARG A 188 -13.34 5.55 -8.46
CA ARG A 188 -13.33 4.75 -9.69
C ARG A 188 -12.93 5.56 -10.93
N ALA A 189 -13.33 6.83 -11.03
CA ALA A 189 -13.01 7.68 -12.16
C ALA A 189 -11.52 8.02 -12.19
N THR A 190 -10.94 8.34 -11.03
CA THR A 190 -9.51 8.59 -10.85
C THR A 190 -8.69 7.35 -11.22
N LEU A 191 -9.06 6.17 -10.70
CA LEU A 191 -8.38 4.91 -11.05
C LEU A 191 -8.48 4.59 -12.54
N ALA A 192 -9.66 4.76 -13.14
CA ALA A 192 -9.87 4.53 -14.58
C ALA A 192 -8.99 5.44 -15.45
N SER A 193 -8.70 6.67 -15.00
CA SER A 193 -7.83 7.61 -15.73
C SER A 193 -6.37 7.15 -15.83
N ALA A 194 -5.92 6.24 -14.97
CA ALA A 194 -4.60 5.63 -15.04
C ALA A 194 -4.54 4.43 -16.00
N HIS A 195 -5.66 4.05 -16.63
CA HIS A 195 -5.78 2.96 -17.60
C HIS A 195 -5.27 1.61 -17.10
N PRO A 196 -5.75 1.08 -15.92
CA PRO A 196 -5.39 -0.25 -15.48
C PRO A 196 -5.94 -1.31 -16.44
N ASP A 197 -5.26 -2.48 -16.53
CA ASP A 197 -5.75 -3.62 -17.32
C ASP A 197 -7.05 -4.21 -16.74
N ARG A 198 -7.25 -4.05 -15.43
CA ARG A 198 -8.48 -4.41 -14.69
C ARG A 198 -8.79 -3.36 -13.63
N LEU A 199 -10.08 -3.10 -13.43
CA LEU A 199 -10.62 -2.18 -12.42
C LEU A 199 -11.86 -2.80 -11.79
N GLU A 200 -11.71 -3.32 -10.58
CA GLU A 200 -12.72 -4.09 -9.85
C GLU A 200 -12.98 -3.50 -8.45
N GLU A 201 -13.97 -4.01 -7.73
CA GLU A 201 -14.31 -3.55 -6.39
C GLU A 201 -13.75 -4.45 -5.28
N SER A 202 -13.18 -5.60 -5.64
CA SER A 202 -12.58 -6.57 -4.71
C SER A 202 -11.42 -7.32 -5.37
N LEU A 203 -10.71 -8.13 -4.60
CA LEU A 203 -9.62 -8.96 -5.09
C LEU A 203 -10.10 -10.30 -5.71
N LEU A 204 -11.36 -10.70 -5.46
CA LEU A 204 -11.88 -12.01 -5.89
C LEU A 204 -11.77 -12.25 -7.41
N PRO A 205 -12.11 -11.27 -8.29
CA PRO A 205 -12.00 -11.48 -9.73
C PRO A 205 -10.56 -11.71 -10.24
N LEU A 206 -9.54 -11.38 -9.44
CA LEU A 206 -8.14 -11.68 -9.78
C LEU A 206 -7.93 -13.20 -9.96
N LEU A 207 -8.65 -14.03 -9.19
CA LEU A 207 -8.54 -15.48 -9.25
C LEU A 207 -8.95 -16.07 -10.61
N ASP A 208 -9.78 -15.35 -11.37
CA ASP A 208 -10.21 -15.78 -12.71
C ASP A 208 -9.21 -15.39 -13.81
N LEU A 209 -8.20 -14.58 -13.48
CA LEU A 209 -7.23 -14.03 -14.42
C LEU A 209 -5.87 -14.75 -14.40
N VAL A 210 -5.66 -15.67 -13.45
CA VAL A 210 -4.37 -16.29 -13.13
C VAL A 210 -4.44 -17.82 -13.03
#